data_a038a1a4d6b994b70642fd5df0091223
#
_entry.id   a038a1a4d6b994b70642fd5df0091223
#
_cell.length_a   1.000
_cell.length_b   1.000
_cell.length_c   1.000
_cell.angle_alpha   90.00
_cell.angle_beta   90.00
_cell.angle_gamma   90.00
#
_symmetry.space_group_name_H-M   'P 1'
#
loop_
_entity.id
_entity.type
_entity.pdbx_description
1 polymer ?
#
loop_
_entity_poly.entity_id
_entity_poly.type
_entity_poly.pdbx_seq_one_letter_code
_entity_poly.pdbx_strand_id
1 'polypeptide(L)'
;MTWTQTHERFRLLNEAEAELRAGLTRCLPWSPAHAEAFGTPERLAQALRHRWRIRFQAQLDPALSPADYEAAFADLTAEMAPLMERLGRDEDAELADASA
;
A
#
# COMPACT_ATOMS: atom_id res chain seq x y z
N MET A 1 16.01 -13.36 -8.48
CA MET A 1 15.97 -11.89 -8.24
C MET A 1 17.27 -11.45 -7.64
N THR A 2 17.93 -10.44 -8.19
CA THR A 2 19.19 -9.92 -7.66
C THR A 2 18.95 -9.00 -6.46
N TRP A 3 19.99 -8.80 -5.65
CA TRP A 3 19.94 -7.87 -4.52
C TRP A 3 19.59 -6.44 -4.98
N THR A 4 20.14 -6.00 -6.11
CA THR A 4 19.84 -4.69 -6.70
C THR A 4 18.38 -4.56 -7.08
N GLN A 5 17.78 -5.58 -7.68
CA GLN A 5 16.35 -5.59 -8.03
C GLN A 5 15.46 -5.53 -6.79
N THR A 6 15.84 -6.24 -5.74
CA THR A 6 15.10 -6.21 -4.46
C THR A 6 15.14 -4.82 -3.85
N HIS A 7 16.30 -4.16 -3.86
CA HIS A 7 16.45 -2.79 -3.37
C HIS A 7 15.63 -1.80 -4.17
N GLU A 8 15.66 -1.89 -5.49
CA GLU A 8 14.90 -1.02 -6.38
C GLU A 8 13.40 -1.17 -6.14
N ARG A 9 12.94 -2.40 -6.02
CA ARG A 9 11.53 -2.68 -5.72
C ARG A 9 11.12 -2.06 -4.38
N PHE A 10 11.94 -2.21 -3.36
CA PHE A 10 11.70 -1.64 -2.03
C PHE A 10 11.65 -0.11 -2.07
N ARG A 11 12.58 0.50 -2.81
CA ARG A 11 12.63 1.96 -2.98
C ARG A 11 11.35 2.47 -3.65
N LEU A 12 10.91 1.81 -4.72
CA LEU A 12 9.68 2.18 -5.43
C LEU A 12 8.45 2.04 -4.55
N LEU A 13 8.39 1.01 -3.71
CA LEU A 13 7.30 0.83 -2.75
C LEU A 13 7.27 1.96 -1.71
N ASN A 14 8.43 2.34 -1.18
CA ASN A 14 8.54 3.43 -0.22
C ASN A 14 8.06 4.75 -0.82
N GLU A 15 8.48 5.07 -2.04
CA GLU A 15 8.10 6.29 -2.74
C GLU A 15 6.59 6.31 -3.04
N ALA A 16 6.05 5.22 -3.56
CA ALA A 16 4.63 5.11 -3.87
C ALA A 16 3.76 5.28 -2.62
N GLU A 17 4.13 4.62 -1.54
CA GLU A 17 3.43 4.73 -0.26
C GLU A 17 3.45 6.17 0.26
N ALA A 18 4.62 6.81 0.24
CA ALA A 18 4.78 8.18 0.71
C ALA A 18 3.92 9.17 -0.10
N GLU A 19 3.90 9.03 -1.41
CA GLU A 19 3.10 9.89 -2.29
C GLU A 19 1.60 9.71 -2.05
N LEU A 20 1.14 8.48 -1.90
CA LEU A 20 -0.28 8.19 -1.66
C LEU A 20 -0.72 8.66 -0.28
N ARG A 21 0.11 8.46 0.74
CA ARG A 21 -0.19 8.89 2.11
C ARG A 21 -0.23 10.40 2.23
N ALA A 22 0.65 11.10 1.52
CA ALA A 22 0.69 12.56 1.50
C ALA A 22 -0.45 13.18 0.69
N GLY A 23 -1.17 12.37 -0.09
CA GLY A 23 -2.24 12.86 -0.96
C GLY A 23 -1.73 13.65 -2.16
N LEU A 24 -0.47 13.49 -2.52
CA LEU A 24 0.16 14.21 -3.63
C LEU A 24 -0.27 13.70 -4.99
N THR A 25 -0.82 12.49 -5.05
CA THR A 25 -1.29 11.88 -6.30
C THR A 25 -2.70 11.35 -6.12
N ARG A 26 -3.50 11.40 -7.20
CA ARG A 26 -4.88 10.91 -7.20
C ARG A 26 -4.98 9.44 -7.61
N CYS A 27 -3.94 8.91 -8.19
CA CYS A 27 -3.90 7.54 -8.68
C CYS A 27 -2.58 6.90 -8.28
N LEU A 28 -2.53 5.59 -8.43
CA LEU A 28 -1.34 4.81 -8.16
C LEU A 28 -0.19 5.30 -9.06
N PRO A 29 1.00 5.62 -8.50
CA PRO A 29 2.15 5.99 -9.33
C PRO A 29 2.51 4.87 -10.29
N TRP A 30 2.69 5.19 -11.55
CA TRP A 30 3.10 4.21 -12.55
C TRP A 30 4.09 4.82 -13.53
N SER A 31 5.19 4.12 -13.75
CA SER A 31 6.26 4.53 -14.65
C SER A 31 6.92 3.28 -15.25
N PRO A 32 7.80 3.42 -16.25
CA PRO A 32 8.56 2.26 -16.76
C PRO A 32 9.33 1.52 -15.68
N ALA A 33 9.85 2.22 -14.66
CA ALA A 33 10.53 1.59 -13.53
C ALA A 33 9.58 0.71 -12.72
N HIS A 34 8.35 1.18 -12.48
CA HIS A 34 7.32 0.38 -11.82
C HIS A 34 6.94 -0.85 -12.64
N ALA A 35 6.79 -0.69 -13.95
CA ALA A 35 6.48 -1.79 -14.85
C ALA A 35 7.58 -2.86 -14.83
N GLU A 36 8.82 -2.46 -14.79
CA GLU A 36 9.94 -3.39 -14.72
C GLU A 36 9.98 -4.14 -13.38
N ALA A 37 9.71 -3.45 -12.28
CA ALA A 37 9.78 -4.02 -10.93
C ALA A 37 8.57 -4.88 -10.58
N PHE A 38 7.37 -4.51 -10.99
CA PHE A 38 6.10 -5.14 -10.55
C PHE A 38 5.31 -5.80 -11.68
N GLY A 39 5.54 -5.42 -12.92
CA GLY A 39 4.85 -5.97 -14.08
C GLY A 39 3.56 -5.24 -14.41
N THR A 40 2.63 -5.14 -13.48
CA THR A 40 1.32 -4.49 -13.68
C THR A 40 0.98 -3.57 -12.51
N PRO A 41 0.09 -2.56 -12.71
CA PRO A 41 -0.39 -1.72 -11.61
C PRO A 41 -1.08 -2.52 -10.50
N GLU A 42 -1.79 -3.59 -10.85
CA GLU A 42 -2.45 -4.46 -9.88
C GLU A 42 -1.45 -5.12 -8.94
N ARG A 43 -0.31 -5.53 -9.45
CA ARG A 43 0.75 -6.13 -8.64
C ARG A 43 1.39 -5.11 -7.70
N LEU A 44 1.56 -3.87 -8.15
CA LEU A 44 2.02 -2.78 -7.28
C LEU A 44 1.00 -2.53 -6.16
N ALA A 45 -0.28 -2.46 -6.48
CA ALA A 45 -1.34 -2.28 -5.49
C ALA A 45 -1.35 -3.42 -4.46
N GLN A 46 -1.21 -4.66 -4.93
CA GLN A 46 -1.14 -5.83 -4.03
C GLN A 46 0.08 -5.77 -3.11
N ALA A 47 1.23 -5.34 -3.64
CA ALA A 47 2.45 -5.19 -2.84
C ALA A 47 2.29 -4.13 -1.75
N LEU A 48 1.62 -3.01 -2.06
CA LEU A 48 1.33 -1.95 -1.09
C LEU A 48 0.37 -2.44 0.01
N ARG A 49 -0.68 -3.17 -0.37
CA ARG A 49 -1.62 -3.76 0.60
C ARG A 49 -0.94 -4.77 1.51
N HIS A 50 -0.08 -5.61 0.94
CA HIS A 50 0.67 -6.60 1.69
C HIS A 50 1.60 -5.92 2.69
N ARG A 51 2.30 -4.87 2.27
CA ARG A 51 3.18 -4.08 3.12
C ARG A 51 2.43 -3.44 4.27
N TRP A 52 1.25 -2.88 4.00
CA TRP A 52 0.38 -2.31 5.03
C TRP A 52 -0.06 -3.37 6.04
N ARG A 53 -0.44 -4.55 5.55
CA ARG A 53 -0.87 -5.67 6.40
C ARG A 53 0.25 -6.12 7.35
N ILE A 54 1.46 -6.22 6.84
CA ILE A 54 2.62 -6.59 7.66
C ILE A 54 2.88 -5.53 8.73
N ARG A 55 2.83 -4.26 8.37
CA ARG A 55 3.00 -3.16 9.33
C ARG A 55 1.91 -3.17 10.39
N PHE A 56 0.69 -3.40 9.98
CA PHE A 56 -0.47 -3.49 10.86
C PHE A 56 -0.27 -4.62 11.88
N GLN A 57 0.10 -5.80 11.44
CA GLN A 57 0.36 -6.94 12.31
C GLN A 57 1.53 -6.71 13.26
N ALA A 58 2.58 -6.05 12.78
CA ALA A 58 3.77 -5.77 13.60
C ALA A 58 3.50 -4.77 14.71
N GLN A 59 2.61 -3.80 14.49
CA GLN A 59 2.29 -2.76 15.47
C GLN A 59 1.16 -3.14 16.41
N LEU A 60 0.31 -4.09 16.04
CA LEU A 60 -0.78 -4.57 16.89
C LEU A 60 -0.31 -5.81 17.68
N ASP A 61 0.29 -5.55 18.84
CA ASP A 61 0.77 -6.61 19.72
C ASP A 61 -0.39 -7.22 20.49
N PRO A 62 -0.58 -8.56 20.45
CA PRO A 62 -1.62 -9.22 21.24
C PRO A 62 -1.46 -9.03 22.76
N ALA A 63 -0.25 -8.68 23.21
CA ALA A 63 0.02 -8.43 24.64
C ALA A 63 -0.47 -7.08 25.12
N LEU A 64 -0.90 -6.18 24.21
CA LEU A 64 -1.48 -4.89 24.59
C LEU A 64 -2.79 -5.08 25.33
N SER A 65 -3.08 -4.16 26.26
CA SER A 65 -4.39 -4.11 26.89
C SER A 65 -5.46 -3.84 25.83
N PRO A 66 -6.73 -4.23 26.06
CA PRO A 66 -7.80 -3.94 25.07
C PRO A 66 -7.90 -2.47 24.69
N ALA A 67 -7.74 -1.56 25.64
CA ALA A 67 -7.80 -0.12 25.37
C ALA A 67 -6.60 0.33 24.51
N ASP A 68 -5.40 -0.13 24.81
CA ASP A 68 -4.19 0.20 24.06
C ASP A 68 -4.24 -0.41 22.65
N TYR A 69 -4.78 -1.61 22.51
CA TYR A 69 -4.96 -2.26 21.22
C TYR A 69 -5.92 -1.45 20.33
N GLU A 70 -7.06 -1.04 20.87
CA GLU A 70 -8.03 -0.23 20.15
C GLU A 70 -7.43 1.12 19.72
N ALA A 71 -6.67 1.76 20.59
CA ALA A 71 -6.01 3.03 20.27
C ALA A 71 -4.99 2.85 19.15
N ALA A 72 -4.16 1.81 19.22
CA ALA A 72 -3.18 1.50 18.18
C ALA A 72 -3.84 1.17 16.84
N PHE A 73 -4.93 0.41 16.88
CA PHE A 73 -5.72 0.07 15.70
C PHE A 73 -6.30 1.34 15.04
N ALA A 74 -6.89 2.22 15.83
CA ALA A 74 -7.48 3.47 15.34
C ALA A 74 -6.41 4.37 14.72
N ASP A 75 -5.25 4.51 15.35
CA ASP A 75 -4.14 5.32 14.85
C ASP A 75 -3.61 4.80 13.52
N LEU A 76 -3.39 3.49 13.42
CA LEU A 76 -2.93 2.85 12.19
C LEU A 76 -3.95 3.01 11.06
N THR A 77 -5.22 2.80 11.36
CA THR A 77 -6.30 2.93 10.39
C THR A 77 -6.37 4.36 9.86
N ALA A 78 -6.27 5.36 10.75
CA ALA A 78 -6.27 6.77 10.36
C ALA A 78 -5.05 7.11 9.50
N GLU A 79 -3.88 6.61 9.86
CA GLU A 79 -2.64 6.84 9.11
C GLU A 79 -2.70 6.25 7.70
N MET A 80 -3.29 5.07 7.56
CA MET A 80 -3.33 4.35 6.27
C MET A 80 -4.60 4.59 5.46
N ALA A 81 -5.58 5.30 6.02
CA ALA A 81 -6.85 5.56 5.34
C ALA A 81 -6.70 6.19 3.95
N PRO A 82 -5.87 7.24 3.73
CA PRO A 82 -5.71 7.81 2.40
C PRO A 82 -5.15 6.80 1.38
N LEU A 83 -4.21 5.98 1.80
CA LEU A 83 -3.61 4.95 0.95
C LEU A 83 -4.66 3.89 0.58
N MET A 84 -5.37 3.37 1.56
CA MET A 84 -6.37 2.32 1.35
C MET A 84 -7.56 2.81 0.51
N GLU A 85 -7.98 4.04 0.70
CA GLU A 85 -9.03 4.64 -0.10
C GLU A 85 -8.64 4.71 -1.58
N ARG A 86 -7.40 5.12 -1.86
CA ARG A 86 -6.90 5.19 -3.22
C ARG A 86 -6.77 3.82 -3.88
N LEU A 87 -6.25 2.84 -3.14
CA LEU A 87 -6.16 1.47 -3.64
C LEU A 87 -7.55 0.88 -3.91
N GLY A 88 -8.54 1.21 -3.08
CA GLY A 88 -9.91 0.78 -3.30
C GLY A 88 -10.54 1.39 -4.55
N ARG A 89 -10.26 2.66 -4.84
CA ARG A 89 -10.74 3.33 -6.06
C ARG A 89 -10.16 2.69 -7.31
N ASP A 90 -8.87 2.37 -7.30
CA ASP A 90 -8.22 1.73 -8.45
C ASP A 90 -8.81 0.34 -8.71
N GLU A 91 -9.09 -0.42 -7.65
CA GLU A 91 -9.80 -1.69 -7.75
C GLU A 91 -11.18 -1.55 -8.33
N ASP A 92 -11.95 -0.59 -7.86
CA ASP A 92 -13.31 -0.32 -8.34
C ASP A 92 -13.31 0.10 -9.81
N ALA A 93 -12.33 0.91 -10.22
CA ALA A 93 -12.17 1.32 -11.62
C ALA A 93 -11.86 0.12 -12.51
N GLU A 94 -11.01 -0.81 -12.07
CA GLU A 94 -10.70 -2.05 -12.77
C GLU A 94 -11.92 -2.94 -12.92
N LEU A 95 -12.67 -3.11 -11.85
CA LEU A 95 -13.90 -3.91 -11.85
C LEU A 95 -14.94 -3.31 -12.80
N ALA A 96 -15.04 -1.98 -12.85
CA ALA A 96 -15.93 -1.29 -13.79
C ALA A 96 -15.50 -1.53 -15.23
N ASP A 97 -14.21 -1.45 -15.53
CA ASP A 97 -13.67 -1.73 -16.86
C ASP A 97 -13.89 -3.17 -17.27
N ALA A 98 -13.71 -4.11 -16.35
CA ALA A 98 -13.92 -5.53 -16.61
C ALA A 98 -15.41 -5.86 -16.84
N SER A 99 -16.31 -5.05 -16.30
CA SER A 99 -17.77 -5.23 -16.45
C SER A 99 -18.32 -4.60 -17.72
N ALA A 100 -17.54 -3.74 -18.34
CA ALA A 100 -17.91 -3.13 -19.60
C ALA A 100 -17.58 -4.02 -20.78
#